data_ca9807f0e56da6715eada29cd0b185e4
#
_entry.id   ca9807f0e56da6715eada29cd0b185e4
#
_cell.length_a   1.000
_cell.length_b   1.000
_cell.length_c   1.000
_cell.angle_alpha   90.00
_cell.angle_beta   90.00
_cell.angle_gamma   90.00
#
_symmetry.space_group_name_H-M   'P 1'
#
loop_
_entity.id
_entity.type
_entity.pdbx_description
1 polymer ?
#
loop_
_entity_poly.entity_id
_entity_poly.type
_entity_poly.pdbx_seq_one_letter_code
_entity_poly.pdbx_strand_id
1 'polypeptide(L)'
;MNRRFLLTAAALLLAGCTTLTGPVGTRRFSGRFSLRAADAKDVQTAAGKYRLTTTGDVYELVILSPLNGVLGKVTVTPSEARVERGGHPDLTAPTETQLMQSAFGFDLPIAVFTAWLDGIPSPKVPFTRTASDSFTQSGWSVTYTATPAGERPAVLKLSRADALQRLNLTMTVEKETVSAA
;
A
#
# COMPACT_ATOMS: atom_id res chain seq x y z
N MET A 1 56.83 21.15 -48.86
CA MET A 1 56.71 21.45 -47.42
C MET A 1 55.23 21.81 -47.18
N ASN A 2 54.40 20.82 -46.90
CA ASN A 2 52.92 21.00 -46.74
C ASN A 2 52.49 20.59 -45.34
N ARG A 3 52.17 21.59 -44.53
CA ARG A 3 51.57 21.39 -43.21
C ARG A 3 50.06 21.19 -43.40
N ARG A 4 49.57 19.96 -43.31
CA ARG A 4 48.13 19.67 -43.23
C ARG A 4 47.69 19.65 -41.77
N PHE A 5 46.89 20.63 -41.39
CA PHE A 5 46.16 20.69 -40.11
C PHE A 5 45.03 19.66 -40.13
N LEU A 6 45.13 18.69 -39.29
CA LEU A 6 44.02 17.78 -38.96
C LEU A 6 43.23 18.36 -37.78
N LEU A 7 42.07 18.92 -38.09
CA LEU A 7 41.05 19.30 -37.09
C LEU A 7 40.27 18.06 -36.72
N THR A 8 40.55 17.50 -35.55
CA THR A 8 39.72 16.45 -34.94
C THR A 8 38.58 17.12 -34.19
N ALA A 9 37.39 17.04 -34.76
CA ALA A 9 36.14 17.41 -34.08
C ALA A 9 35.76 16.34 -33.06
N ALA A 10 35.87 16.66 -31.78
CA ALA A 10 35.35 15.83 -30.70
C ALA A 10 33.84 16.05 -30.57
N ALA A 11 33.03 15.13 -31.08
CA ALA A 11 31.60 15.12 -30.86
C ALA A 11 31.32 14.57 -29.45
N LEU A 12 30.95 15.45 -28.52
CA LEU A 12 30.40 15.07 -27.23
C LEU A 12 28.99 14.50 -27.42
N LEU A 13 28.86 13.20 -27.33
CA LEU A 13 27.59 12.50 -27.20
C LEU A 13 27.05 12.76 -25.79
N LEU A 14 26.18 13.73 -25.63
CA LEU A 14 25.29 13.86 -24.47
C LEU A 14 24.27 12.72 -24.53
N ALA A 15 24.61 11.60 -23.90
CA ALA A 15 23.65 10.55 -23.62
C ALA A 15 22.66 11.10 -22.55
N GLY A 16 21.61 11.77 -23.00
CA GLY A 16 20.48 12.12 -22.17
C GLY A 16 19.84 10.83 -21.67
N CYS A 17 19.95 10.55 -20.37
CA CYS A 17 19.10 9.57 -19.71
C CYS A 17 17.65 10.07 -19.75
N THR A 18 16.93 9.77 -20.82
CA THR A 18 15.48 9.84 -20.81
C THR A 18 15.00 8.73 -19.87
N THR A 19 14.62 9.09 -18.65
CA THR A 19 13.80 8.22 -17.81
C THR A 19 12.50 7.97 -18.57
N LEU A 20 12.41 6.83 -19.21
CA LEU A 20 11.17 6.34 -19.81
C LEU A 20 10.20 6.09 -18.67
N THR A 21 9.44 7.10 -18.29
CA THR A 21 8.25 6.95 -17.48
C THR A 21 7.23 6.26 -18.40
N GLY A 22 7.24 4.93 -18.41
CA GLY A 22 6.21 4.15 -19.08
C GLY A 22 4.84 4.51 -18.51
N PRO A 23 3.76 4.24 -19.25
CA PRO A 23 2.41 4.50 -18.77
C PRO A 23 2.21 3.80 -17.42
N VAL A 24 1.73 4.57 -16.43
CA VAL A 24 1.54 4.09 -15.07
C VAL A 24 0.30 3.21 -15.06
N GLY A 25 0.49 1.90 -15.04
CA GLY A 25 -0.61 0.94 -14.96
C GLY A 25 -1.40 1.08 -13.67
N THR A 26 -2.70 0.79 -13.74
CA THR A 26 -3.57 0.73 -12.57
C THR A 26 -3.68 -0.71 -12.09
N ARG A 27 -3.42 -0.94 -10.80
CA ARG A 27 -3.65 -2.22 -10.13
C ARG A 27 -4.84 -2.10 -9.20
N ARG A 28 -5.68 -3.12 -9.18
CA ARG A 28 -6.84 -3.17 -8.28
C ARG A 28 -6.89 -4.52 -7.59
N PHE A 29 -6.91 -4.47 -6.27
CA PHE A 29 -7.08 -5.61 -5.39
C PHE A 29 -8.46 -5.58 -4.76
N SER A 30 -9.05 -6.75 -4.52
CA SER A 30 -10.27 -6.86 -3.74
C SER A 30 -10.28 -8.15 -2.93
N GLY A 31 -10.99 -8.12 -1.81
CA GLY A 31 -11.10 -9.25 -0.90
C GLY A 31 -11.90 -8.90 0.33
N ARG A 32 -11.74 -9.71 1.36
CA ARG A 32 -12.41 -9.54 2.66
C ARG A 32 -11.40 -9.21 3.73
N PHE A 33 -11.87 -8.56 4.77
CA PHE A 33 -11.09 -8.31 5.97
C PHE A 33 -11.87 -8.61 7.24
N SER A 34 -11.12 -8.91 8.29
CA SER A 34 -11.60 -8.96 9.67
C SER A 34 -10.58 -8.28 10.56
N LEU A 35 -11.01 -7.23 11.26
CA LEU A 35 -10.21 -6.44 12.20
C LEU A 35 -10.68 -6.71 13.60
N ARG A 36 -9.74 -6.93 14.53
CA ARG A 36 -9.95 -6.92 15.96
C ARG A 36 -8.99 -5.90 16.58
N ALA A 37 -9.55 -4.87 17.19
CA ALA A 37 -8.84 -3.87 17.97
C ALA A 37 -9.19 -4.09 19.45
N ALA A 38 -8.18 -4.23 20.30
CA ALA A 38 -8.35 -4.44 21.74
C ALA A 38 -7.48 -3.45 22.50
N ASP A 39 -8.06 -2.70 23.41
CA ASP A 39 -7.36 -1.90 24.42
C ASP A 39 -7.59 -2.45 25.83
N ALA A 40 -7.21 -1.70 26.87
CA ALA A 40 -7.36 -2.12 28.26
C ALA A 40 -8.84 -2.18 28.71
N LYS A 41 -9.77 -1.58 27.99
CA LYS A 41 -11.18 -1.40 28.40
C LYS A 41 -12.16 -2.11 27.50
N ASP A 42 -11.86 -2.23 26.20
CA ASP A 42 -12.81 -2.69 25.21
C ASP A 42 -12.16 -3.53 24.10
N VAL A 43 -12.99 -4.32 23.43
CA VAL A 43 -12.62 -5.09 22.23
C VAL A 43 -13.61 -4.77 21.14
N GLN A 44 -13.12 -4.13 20.09
CA GLN A 44 -13.89 -3.81 18.91
C GLN A 44 -13.56 -4.77 17.77
N THR A 45 -14.59 -5.18 17.04
CA THR A 45 -14.43 -6.01 15.85
C THR A 45 -15.14 -5.38 14.66
N ALA A 46 -14.52 -5.48 13.50
CA ALA A 46 -15.11 -5.08 12.23
C ALA A 46 -14.79 -6.12 11.16
N ALA A 47 -15.74 -6.37 10.28
CA ALA A 47 -15.54 -7.25 9.13
C ALA A 47 -16.26 -6.68 7.91
N GLY A 48 -15.70 -6.93 6.73
CA GLY A 48 -16.26 -6.44 5.49
C GLY A 48 -15.44 -6.86 4.30
N LYS A 49 -15.63 -6.09 3.22
CA LYS A 49 -14.87 -6.23 1.98
C LYS A 49 -14.04 -4.97 1.75
N TYR A 50 -12.99 -5.11 0.97
CA TYR A 50 -12.19 -3.97 0.56
C TYR A 50 -11.94 -3.99 -0.95
N ARG A 51 -11.69 -2.82 -1.49
CA ARG A 51 -11.12 -2.62 -2.82
C ARG A 51 -10.01 -1.59 -2.70
N LEU A 52 -8.82 -1.98 -3.08
CA LEU A 52 -7.65 -1.10 -3.13
C LEU A 52 -7.26 -0.90 -4.59
N THR A 53 -7.26 0.33 -5.05
CA THR A 53 -6.80 0.73 -6.38
C THR A 53 -5.53 1.54 -6.24
N THR A 54 -4.53 1.26 -7.07
CA THR A 54 -3.29 2.03 -7.12
C THR A 54 -2.99 2.47 -8.53
N THR A 55 -2.60 3.71 -8.70
CA THR A 55 -2.17 4.30 -9.98
C THR A 55 -0.98 5.21 -9.67
N GLY A 56 0.23 4.72 -9.93
CA GLY A 56 1.44 5.40 -9.48
C GLY A 56 1.50 5.52 -7.95
N ASP A 57 1.64 6.74 -7.47
CA ASP A 57 1.65 7.07 -6.05
C ASP A 57 0.28 7.53 -5.51
N VAL A 58 -0.78 7.25 -6.25
CA VAL A 58 -2.17 7.48 -5.79
C VAL A 58 -2.79 6.15 -5.36
N TYR A 59 -3.33 6.12 -4.15
CA TYR A 59 -3.96 4.95 -3.54
C TYR A 59 -5.39 5.28 -3.15
N GLU A 60 -6.32 4.43 -3.54
CA GLU A 60 -7.74 4.52 -3.15
C GLU A 60 -8.17 3.22 -2.48
N LEU A 61 -8.49 3.28 -1.19
CA LEU A 61 -9.01 2.16 -0.42
C LEU A 61 -10.50 2.39 -0.13
N VAL A 62 -11.35 1.57 -0.72
CA VAL A 62 -12.80 1.56 -0.45
C VAL A 62 -13.11 0.43 0.51
N ILE A 63 -13.75 0.76 1.63
CA ILE A 63 -14.21 -0.19 2.64
C ILE A 63 -15.71 -0.39 2.43
N LEU A 64 -16.11 -1.66 2.36
CA LEU A 64 -17.46 -2.07 2.07
C LEU A 64 -18.02 -2.94 3.19
N SER A 65 -19.30 -2.79 3.48
CA SER A 65 -20.01 -3.75 4.33
C SER A 65 -20.07 -5.14 3.68
N PRO A 66 -20.39 -6.20 4.40
CA PRO A 66 -20.60 -7.53 3.82
C PRO A 66 -21.63 -7.54 2.68
N LEU A 67 -22.60 -6.63 2.70
CA LEU A 67 -23.66 -6.45 1.70
C LEU A 67 -23.28 -5.45 0.58
N ASN A 68 -22.01 -5.09 0.46
CA ASN A 68 -21.45 -4.17 -0.55
C ASN A 68 -21.86 -2.68 -0.41
N GLY A 69 -22.45 -2.28 0.71
CA GLY A 69 -22.63 -0.85 1.01
C GLY A 69 -21.27 -0.20 1.30
N VAL A 70 -21.02 0.99 0.74
CA VAL A 70 -19.78 1.74 0.99
C VAL A 70 -19.82 2.30 2.41
N LEU A 71 -18.86 1.91 3.24
CA LEU A 71 -18.67 2.40 4.62
C LEU A 71 -17.72 3.59 4.66
N GLY A 72 -16.75 3.62 3.76
CA GLY A 72 -15.80 4.70 3.67
C GLY A 72 -14.83 4.52 2.49
N LYS A 73 -14.20 5.63 2.13
CA LYS A 73 -13.17 5.68 1.10
C LYS A 73 -12.00 6.50 1.61
N VAL A 74 -10.81 5.94 1.55
CA VAL A 74 -9.55 6.63 1.85
C VAL A 74 -8.82 6.85 0.54
N THR A 75 -8.43 8.08 0.29
CA THR A 75 -7.59 8.46 -0.86
C THR A 75 -6.28 9.03 -0.34
N VAL A 76 -5.17 8.49 -0.81
CA VAL A 76 -3.82 8.97 -0.49
C VAL A 76 -3.15 9.40 -1.78
N THR A 77 -2.65 10.61 -1.79
CA THR A 77 -1.88 11.22 -2.88
C THR A 77 -0.52 11.68 -2.34
N PRO A 78 0.43 12.08 -3.17
CA PRO A 78 1.70 12.65 -2.69
C PRO A 78 1.55 13.94 -1.89
N SER A 79 0.43 14.66 -2.03
CA SER A 79 0.21 15.98 -1.40
C SER A 79 -0.72 15.96 -0.19
N GLU A 80 -1.63 14.98 -0.12
CA GLU A 80 -2.62 14.91 0.96
C GLU A 80 -3.21 13.50 1.09
N ALA A 81 -3.81 13.25 2.24
CA ALA A 81 -4.67 12.09 2.47
C ALA A 81 -6.06 12.54 2.90
N ARG A 82 -7.10 11.83 2.42
CA ARG A 82 -8.51 12.15 2.67
C ARG A 82 -9.31 10.90 2.99
N VAL A 83 -10.24 11.00 3.93
CA VAL A 83 -11.25 9.96 4.18
C VAL A 83 -12.66 10.55 4.03
N GLU A 84 -13.48 9.86 3.26
CA GLU A 84 -14.90 10.09 3.05
C GLU A 84 -15.68 8.97 3.76
N ARG A 85 -16.64 9.33 4.63
CA ARG A 85 -17.46 8.37 5.38
C ARG A 85 -18.92 8.82 5.32
N GLY A 86 -19.81 7.90 4.96
CA GLY A 86 -21.24 8.22 4.90
C GLY A 86 -21.77 8.77 6.23
N GLY A 87 -22.46 9.92 6.18
CA GLY A 87 -23.04 10.54 7.36
C GLY A 87 -22.08 11.29 8.28
N HIS A 88 -20.81 11.41 7.92
CA HIS A 88 -19.80 12.16 8.67
C HIS A 88 -19.10 13.18 7.77
N PRO A 89 -18.59 14.30 8.32
CA PRO A 89 -17.71 15.19 7.57
C PRO A 89 -16.47 14.47 7.08
N ASP A 90 -16.02 14.84 5.89
CA ASP A 90 -14.76 14.39 5.35
C ASP A 90 -13.58 14.88 6.21
N LEU A 91 -12.59 14.04 6.38
CA LEU A 91 -11.34 14.42 7.04
C LEU A 91 -10.21 14.44 6.01
N THR A 92 -9.36 15.46 6.11
CA THR A 92 -8.13 15.57 5.33
C THR A 92 -6.95 15.78 6.25
N ALA A 93 -5.79 15.28 5.84
CA ALA A 93 -4.55 15.49 6.55
C ALA A 93 -3.38 15.59 5.55
N PRO A 94 -2.29 16.29 5.89
CA PRO A 94 -1.09 16.38 5.07
C PRO A 94 -0.43 15.03 4.81
N THR A 95 -0.60 14.05 5.70
CA THR A 95 0.00 12.72 5.59
C THR A 95 -1.01 11.60 5.86
N GLU A 96 -0.77 10.46 5.25
CA GLU A 96 -1.52 9.23 5.47
C GLU A 96 -1.57 8.83 6.96
N THR A 97 -0.41 8.82 7.64
CA THR A 97 -0.32 8.47 9.06
C THR A 97 -1.21 9.35 9.93
N GLN A 98 -1.19 10.67 9.73
CA GLN A 98 -2.04 11.60 10.48
C GLN A 98 -3.52 11.35 10.20
N LEU A 99 -3.89 11.10 8.94
CA LEU A 99 -5.26 10.78 8.58
C LEU A 99 -5.74 9.51 9.26
N MET A 100 -4.96 8.41 9.12
CA MET A 100 -5.33 7.11 9.67
C MET A 100 -5.47 7.15 11.19
N GLN A 101 -4.55 7.82 11.87
CA GLN A 101 -4.61 8.00 13.31
C GLN A 101 -5.85 8.80 13.74
N SER A 102 -6.18 9.87 13.02
CA SER A 102 -7.35 10.72 13.34
C SER A 102 -8.68 10.05 13.01
N ALA A 103 -8.74 9.28 11.93
CA ALA A 103 -9.97 8.69 11.42
C ALA A 103 -10.30 7.33 12.07
N PHE A 104 -9.27 6.55 12.40
CA PHE A 104 -9.41 5.14 12.82
C PHE A 104 -8.71 4.84 14.14
N GLY A 105 -7.92 5.75 14.69
CA GLY A 105 -7.17 5.56 15.95
C GLY A 105 -5.91 4.69 15.83
N PHE A 106 -5.53 4.30 14.63
CA PHE A 106 -4.32 3.54 14.36
C PHE A 106 -3.76 3.87 12.97
N ASP A 107 -2.48 3.60 12.79
CA ASP A 107 -1.79 3.80 11.53
C ASP A 107 -1.78 2.48 10.72
N LEU A 108 -2.41 2.48 9.55
CA LEU A 108 -2.29 1.43 8.53
C LEU A 108 -1.68 2.06 7.27
N PRO A 109 -0.43 1.73 6.91
CA PRO A 109 0.28 2.41 5.83
C PRO A 109 -0.19 1.88 4.46
N ILE A 110 -1.22 2.49 3.87
CA ILE A 110 -1.86 2.06 2.60
C ILE A 110 -0.85 2.05 1.45
N ALA A 111 0.07 3.01 1.44
CA ALA A 111 1.08 3.12 0.38
C ALA A 111 2.05 1.91 0.31
N VAL A 112 2.35 1.26 1.43
CA VAL A 112 3.17 0.04 1.44
C VAL A 112 2.33 -1.24 1.42
N PHE A 113 1.05 -1.11 1.70
CA PHE A 113 0.12 -2.21 1.85
C PHE A 113 -0.06 -3.03 0.58
N THR A 114 0.07 -2.42 -0.61
CA THR A 114 0.01 -3.13 -1.90
C THR A 114 1.07 -4.20 -2.03
N ALA A 115 2.30 -3.93 -1.56
CA ALA A 115 3.36 -4.94 -1.56
C ALA A 115 3.05 -6.10 -0.60
N TRP A 116 2.43 -5.80 0.56
CA TRP A 116 2.00 -6.84 1.49
C TRP A 116 0.92 -7.75 0.90
N LEU A 117 0.00 -7.20 0.09
CA LEU A 117 -0.99 -8.02 -0.64
C LEU A 117 -0.34 -8.94 -1.68
N ASP A 118 0.87 -8.63 -2.13
CA ASP A 118 1.70 -9.52 -2.96
C ASP A 118 2.53 -10.53 -2.14
N GLY A 119 2.46 -10.48 -0.81
CA GLY A 119 3.24 -11.33 0.09
C GLY A 119 4.70 -10.92 0.24
N ILE A 120 5.06 -9.69 -0.11
CA ILE A 120 6.43 -9.17 -0.04
C ILE A 120 6.47 -7.87 0.77
N PRO A 121 7.58 -7.58 1.47
CA PRO A 121 7.78 -6.27 2.06
C PRO A 121 7.93 -5.19 0.98
N SER A 122 7.42 -4.00 1.24
CA SER A 122 7.62 -2.86 0.34
C SER A 122 9.10 -2.44 0.32
N PRO A 123 9.70 -2.25 -0.84
CA PRO A 123 11.09 -1.77 -0.94
C PRO A 123 11.24 -0.28 -0.55
N LYS A 124 10.13 0.46 -0.42
CA LYS A 124 10.14 1.90 -0.10
C LYS A 124 10.48 2.18 1.37
N VAL A 125 10.34 1.20 2.26
CA VAL A 125 10.48 1.36 3.72
C VAL A 125 11.28 0.20 4.28
N PRO A 126 12.17 0.42 5.27
CA PRO A 126 12.92 -0.64 5.92
C PRO A 126 12.02 -1.76 6.48
N PHE A 127 12.48 -2.99 6.39
CA PHE A 127 11.78 -4.16 6.95
C PHE A 127 12.78 -5.14 7.58
N THR A 128 12.26 -6.01 8.43
CA THR A 128 13.02 -7.14 8.98
C THR A 128 12.28 -8.43 8.68
N ARG A 129 12.93 -9.37 8.00
CA ARG A 129 12.35 -10.70 7.76
C ARG A 129 12.45 -11.53 9.04
N THR A 130 11.33 -12.11 9.47
CA THR A 130 11.23 -12.91 10.68
C THR A 130 11.16 -14.40 10.40
N ALA A 131 10.57 -14.79 9.26
CA ALA A 131 10.59 -16.15 8.73
C ALA A 131 10.42 -16.12 7.19
N SER A 132 10.36 -17.28 6.55
CA SER A 132 10.15 -17.39 5.09
C SER A 132 8.84 -16.74 4.63
N ASP A 133 7.81 -16.79 5.48
CA ASP A 133 6.45 -16.34 5.25
C ASP A 133 6.05 -15.12 6.12
N SER A 134 7.02 -14.48 6.77
CA SER A 134 6.73 -13.36 7.65
C SER A 134 7.84 -12.30 7.71
N PHE A 135 7.44 -11.07 7.97
CA PHE A 135 8.34 -9.92 8.16
C PHE A 135 7.69 -8.87 9.06
N THR A 136 8.50 -7.94 9.54
CA THR A 136 8.03 -6.72 10.22
C THR A 136 8.34 -5.50 9.36
N GLN A 137 7.37 -4.59 9.22
CA GLN A 137 7.52 -3.35 8.48
C GLN A 137 6.54 -2.30 9.02
N SER A 138 6.96 -1.04 9.15
CA SER A 138 6.14 0.08 9.65
C SER A 138 5.43 -0.22 10.98
N GLY A 139 6.07 -0.98 11.87
CA GLY A 139 5.49 -1.38 13.15
C GLY A 139 4.45 -2.50 13.09
N TRP A 140 4.20 -3.07 11.92
CA TRP A 140 3.33 -4.23 11.73
C TRP A 140 4.14 -5.51 11.56
N SER A 141 3.67 -6.59 12.18
CA SER A 141 4.07 -7.96 11.84
C SER A 141 3.13 -8.48 10.77
N VAL A 142 3.67 -8.88 9.64
CA VAL A 142 2.94 -9.40 8.49
C VAL A 142 3.30 -10.86 8.30
N THR A 143 2.30 -11.74 8.32
CA THR A 143 2.44 -13.16 8.02
C THR A 143 1.45 -13.52 6.92
N TYR A 144 1.87 -14.33 5.97
CA TYR A 144 1.02 -14.78 4.87
C TYR A 144 1.03 -16.30 4.76
N THR A 145 -0.08 -16.85 4.27
CA THR A 145 -0.12 -18.28 3.98
C THR A 145 0.73 -18.56 2.76
N ALA A 146 1.71 -19.44 2.90
CA ALA A 146 2.54 -19.87 1.78
C ALA A 146 1.67 -20.48 0.67
N THR A 147 1.94 -20.04 -0.55
CA THR A 147 1.31 -20.56 -1.78
C THR A 147 2.39 -21.17 -2.67
N PRO A 148 2.04 -21.96 -3.67
CA PRO A 148 3.00 -22.40 -4.67
C PRO A 148 3.82 -21.23 -5.24
N ALA A 149 5.05 -21.51 -5.64
CA ALA A 149 5.95 -20.50 -6.16
C ALA A 149 5.32 -19.75 -7.35
N GLY A 150 5.29 -18.44 -7.26
CA GLY A 150 4.69 -17.55 -8.29
C GLY A 150 3.22 -17.21 -8.04
N GLU A 151 2.57 -17.79 -7.06
CA GLU A 151 1.22 -17.43 -6.68
C GLU A 151 1.20 -16.40 -5.56
N ARG A 152 0.18 -15.53 -5.57
CA ARG A 152 -0.04 -14.56 -4.50
C ARG A 152 -0.61 -15.25 -3.27
N PRO A 153 -0.23 -14.83 -2.05
CA PRO A 153 -0.85 -15.31 -0.83
C PRO A 153 -2.37 -15.09 -0.86
N ALA A 154 -3.13 -16.10 -0.52
CA ALA A 154 -4.58 -15.98 -0.41
C ALA A 154 -5.00 -15.30 0.90
N VAL A 155 -4.20 -15.41 1.95
CA VAL A 155 -4.48 -14.87 3.29
C VAL A 155 -3.26 -14.15 3.85
N LEU A 156 -3.49 -12.94 4.34
CA LEU A 156 -2.53 -12.16 5.11
C LEU A 156 -3.07 -11.98 6.53
N LYS A 157 -2.18 -12.13 7.51
CA LYS A 157 -2.42 -11.79 8.91
C LYS A 157 -1.46 -10.68 9.31
N LEU A 158 -2.01 -9.58 9.74
CA LEU A 158 -1.25 -8.43 10.19
C LEU A 158 -1.54 -8.22 11.67
N SER A 159 -0.49 -7.98 12.46
CA SER A 159 -0.65 -7.65 13.86
C SER A 159 0.24 -6.48 14.23
N ARG A 160 -0.27 -5.64 15.11
CA ARG A 160 0.47 -4.54 15.74
C ARG A 160 0.06 -4.46 17.20
N ALA A 161 1.03 -4.23 18.06
CA ALA A 161 0.79 -3.96 19.47
C ALA A 161 1.63 -2.77 19.89
N ASP A 162 1.03 -1.85 20.60
CA ASP A 162 1.69 -0.76 21.29
C ASP A 162 1.24 -0.73 22.77
N ALA A 163 1.61 0.30 23.51
CA ALA A 163 1.27 0.43 24.92
C ALA A 163 -0.24 0.61 25.18
N LEU A 164 -1.01 1.03 24.17
CA LEU A 164 -2.41 1.40 24.31
C LEU A 164 -3.35 0.36 23.72
N GLN A 165 -2.97 -0.28 22.61
CA GLN A 165 -3.86 -1.17 21.90
C GLN A 165 -3.13 -2.33 21.20
N ARG A 166 -3.90 -3.38 20.92
CA ARG A 166 -3.49 -4.52 20.11
C ARG A 166 -4.42 -4.66 18.93
N LEU A 167 -3.84 -4.67 17.73
CA LEU A 167 -4.57 -4.80 16.47
C LEU A 167 -4.25 -6.14 15.82
N ASN A 168 -5.28 -6.81 15.34
CA ASN A 168 -5.16 -8.00 14.50
C ASN A 168 -6.06 -7.81 13.29
N LEU A 169 -5.47 -7.80 12.11
CA LEU A 169 -6.16 -7.64 10.84
C LEU A 169 -5.88 -8.88 9.98
N THR A 170 -6.91 -9.62 9.64
CA THR A 170 -6.83 -10.72 8.67
C THR A 170 -7.46 -10.29 7.37
N MET A 171 -6.77 -10.54 6.26
CA MET A 171 -7.25 -10.19 4.93
C MET A 171 -7.13 -11.37 3.98
N THR A 172 -8.10 -11.49 3.08
CA THR A 172 -8.03 -12.39 1.92
C THR A 172 -7.87 -11.56 0.67
N VAL A 173 -7.11 -12.06 -0.30
CA VAL A 173 -7.04 -11.46 -1.64
C VAL A 173 -7.80 -12.38 -2.59
N GLU A 174 -8.99 -11.96 -3.02
CA GLU A 174 -9.87 -12.76 -3.88
C GLU A 174 -9.62 -12.46 -5.36
N LYS A 175 -9.32 -11.21 -5.70
CA LYS A 175 -9.12 -10.79 -7.08
C LYS A 175 -8.10 -9.66 -7.20
N GLU A 176 -7.28 -9.77 -8.23
CA GLU A 176 -6.51 -8.63 -8.76
C GLU A 176 -6.86 -8.41 -10.23
N THR A 177 -6.84 -7.16 -10.64
CA THR A 177 -6.84 -6.77 -12.05
C THR A 177 -5.76 -5.73 -12.29
N VAL A 178 -5.04 -5.88 -13.39
CA VAL A 178 -4.04 -4.92 -13.86
C VAL A 178 -4.56 -4.38 -15.19
N SER A 179 -4.70 -3.06 -15.29
CA SER A 179 -4.99 -2.38 -16.55
C SER A 179 -3.76 -1.56 -16.94
N ALA A 180 -3.31 -1.75 -18.17
CA ALA A 180 -2.38 -0.81 -18.78
C ALA A 180 -3.07 0.55 -18.93
N ALA A 181 -2.29 1.62 -18.81
CA ALA A 181 -2.75 2.96 -19.10
C ALA A 181 -2.86 3.19 -20.61
#